data_705ea008000b79b3be6b96034d325c45
#
_entry.id   705ea008000b79b3be6b96034d325c45
#
_cell.length_a   1.000
_cell.length_b   1.000
_cell.length_c   1.000
_cell.angle_alpha   90.00
_cell.angle_beta   90.00
_cell.angle_gamma   90.00
#
_symmetry.space_group_name_H-M   'P 1'
#
loop_
_entity.id
_entity.type
_entity.pdbx_description
1 polymer ?
#
loop_
_entity_poly.entity_id
_entity_poly.type
_entity_poly.pdbx_seq_one_letter_code
_entity_poly.pdbx_strand_id
1 'polypeptide(L)'
;MKAVVLAAGEGTRMRPLTANLPKPLLPVAGKPFLRHTLEALHTAGIRELGILIGWQSHRIRESFGDGRGLGLSIAYEEQAERLGTAHAIGCMRGHVDGPFISVNGDVVVSGEALSELVRYHRKVGGPIVALAEVSNPSSFGVVEVEDGKVVSLEEKPRHPKSHLINAGIYVFDEDIFPLIDATPKSARGEYEITDTIQALMAKRDVYGFPLPGEWIDVGRPWDLLRANAALLAPLKGATHGEVDSGATLLGQVLVEEGADVRRGSYIEGPTIIGAGAEIGPNCYIRPSTSIGPKAKVGAACEVKNSILMAGAHVPHQNYVGDSILGERCNLGAGTKIANLRLDEAPVKVVFRGIEVDTGLRKLGVIMGDDVKVGINASIDPGTIIGEESHLGPGARVRGNIAPRSRIF
;
A
#
# COMPACT_ATOMS: atom_id res chain seq x y z
N MET A 1 2.08 -15.70 21.22
CA MET A 1 1.80 -15.89 19.78
C MET A 1 2.78 -15.04 19.01
N LYS A 2 3.50 -15.63 18.06
CA LYS A 2 4.40 -14.94 17.13
C LYS A 2 3.64 -14.55 15.84
N ALA A 3 4.29 -13.76 14.98
CA ALA A 3 3.76 -13.46 13.66
C ALA A 3 4.79 -13.78 12.56
N VAL A 4 4.30 -14.01 11.36
CA VAL A 4 5.08 -14.03 10.13
C VAL A 4 4.47 -13.03 9.13
N VAL A 5 5.32 -12.21 8.51
CA VAL A 5 4.89 -11.21 7.53
C VAL A 5 5.51 -11.55 6.18
N LEU A 6 4.66 -11.74 5.16
CA LEU A 6 5.09 -12.17 3.83
C LEU A 6 5.38 -10.95 2.95
N ALA A 7 6.63 -10.52 2.89
CA ALA A 7 7.06 -9.30 2.20
C ALA A 7 8.11 -9.54 1.09
N ALA A 8 8.22 -10.79 0.58
CA ALA A 8 9.24 -11.17 -0.40
C ALA A 8 8.90 -10.81 -1.87
N GLY A 9 7.70 -10.32 -2.13
CA GLY A 9 7.23 -9.99 -3.47
C GLY A 9 8.02 -8.88 -4.14
N GLU A 10 8.36 -9.02 -5.43
CA GLU A 10 9.05 -7.97 -6.22
C GLU A 10 8.20 -6.71 -6.45
N GLY A 11 6.88 -6.83 -6.32
CA GLY A 11 5.99 -5.71 -6.58
C GLY A 11 5.95 -5.24 -8.04
N THR A 12 6.20 -6.13 -9.01
CA THR A 12 6.22 -5.78 -10.45
C THR A 12 4.92 -5.14 -10.94
N ARG A 13 3.79 -5.43 -10.27
CA ARG A 13 2.50 -4.79 -10.53
C ARG A 13 2.41 -3.35 -10.02
N MET A 14 3.37 -2.90 -9.21
CA MET A 14 3.43 -1.56 -8.66
C MET A 14 4.34 -0.62 -9.45
N ARG A 15 4.97 -1.11 -10.54
CA ARG A 15 5.79 -0.26 -11.40
C ARG A 15 4.95 0.87 -11.99
N PRO A 16 5.50 2.08 -12.11
CA PRO A 16 6.93 2.44 -11.99
C PRO A 16 7.44 2.67 -10.57
N LEU A 17 6.56 2.72 -9.55
CA LEU A 17 6.93 3.08 -8.17
C LEU A 17 7.92 2.09 -7.52
N THR A 18 7.89 0.83 -7.96
CA THR A 18 8.80 -0.22 -7.49
C THR A 18 9.97 -0.48 -8.45
N ALA A 19 10.33 0.47 -9.29
CA ALA A 19 11.53 0.32 -10.12
C ALA A 19 12.81 0.29 -9.27
N ASN A 20 12.90 1.17 -8.27
CA ASN A 20 14.06 1.36 -7.42
C ASN A 20 13.83 1.06 -5.93
N LEU A 21 12.58 0.88 -5.51
CA LEU A 21 12.18 0.70 -4.11
C LEU A 21 11.29 -0.54 -3.96
N PRO A 22 11.60 -1.47 -3.03
CA PRO A 22 10.71 -2.61 -2.81
C PRO A 22 9.35 -2.15 -2.27
N LYS A 23 8.28 -2.83 -2.69
CA LYS A 23 6.89 -2.50 -2.31
C LYS A 23 6.69 -2.24 -0.82
N PRO A 24 7.28 -3.06 0.10
CA PRO A 24 7.16 -2.83 1.55
C PRO A 24 7.68 -1.48 2.03
N LEU A 25 8.55 -0.82 1.26
CA LEU A 25 9.12 0.49 1.60
C LEU A 25 8.45 1.66 0.89
N LEU A 26 7.47 1.44 0.00
CA LEU A 26 6.73 2.55 -0.60
C LEU A 26 6.10 3.43 0.49
N PRO A 27 6.27 4.75 0.44
CA PRO A 27 5.73 5.64 1.47
C PRO A 27 4.22 5.78 1.30
N VAL A 28 3.49 5.55 2.39
CA VAL A 28 2.04 5.75 2.50
C VAL A 28 1.76 6.40 3.85
N ALA A 29 0.96 7.43 3.89
CA ALA A 29 0.69 8.19 5.12
C ALA A 29 1.98 8.54 5.89
N GLY A 30 3.01 9.01 5.16
CA GLY A 30 4.29 9.47 5.71
C GLY A 30 5.25 8.38 6.19
N LYS A 31 4.91 7.08 6.05
CA LYS A 31 5.73 5.96 6.55
C LYS A 31 5.88 4.87 5.47
N PRO A 32 6.94 4.02 5.54
CA PRO A 32 7.02 2.81 4.75
C PRO A 32 5.78 1.93 4.94
N PHE A 33 5.25 1.37 3.86
CA PHE A 33 4.02 0.57 3.88
C PHE A 33 4.05 -0.55 4.93
N LEU A 34 5.14 -1.33 4.95
CA LEU A 34 5.33 -2.43 5.91
C LEU A 34 5.28 -1.96 7.37
N ARG A 35 5.71 -0.73 7.66
CA ARG A 35 5.68 -0.20 9.02
C ARG A 35 4.27 -0.16 9.61
N HIS A 36 3.26 0.13 8.80
CA HIS A 36 1.86 0.11 9.26
C HIS A 36 1.44 -1.29 9.71
N THR A 37 1.82 -2.33 8.97
CA THR A 37 1.57 -3.73 9.36
C THR A 37 2.28 -4.09 10.67
N LEU A 38 3.54 -3.66 10.82
CA LEU A 38 4.31 -3.90 12.05
C LEU A 38 3.70 -3.19 13.26
N GLU A 39 3.28 -1.93 13.10
CA GLU A 39 2.60 -1.15 14.15
C GLU A 39 1.23 -1.78 14.51
N ALA A 40 0.49 -2.30 13.53
CA ALA A 40 -0.77 -3.01 13.75
C ALA A 40 -0.56 -4.32 14.55
N LEU A 41 0.47 -5.11 14.22
CA LEU A 41 0.86 -6.31 14.95
C LEU A 41 1.29 -5.96 16.39
N HIS A 42 2.08 -4.90 16.57
CA HIS A 42 2.46 -4.41 17.90
C HIS A 42 1.23 -4.05 18.73
N THR A 43 0.25 -3.33 18.16
CA THR A 43 -1.03 -2.98 18.81
C THR A 43 -1.82 -4.24 19.20
N ALA A 44 -1.78 -5.29 18.38
CA ALA A 44 -2.41 -6.58 18.69
C ALA A 44 -1.69 -7.38 19.80
N GLY A 45 -0.63 -6.83 20.38
CA GLY A 45 0.14 -7.48 21.45
C GLY A 45 1.20 -8.47 20.96
N ILE A 46 1.45 -8.54 19.65
CA ILE A 46 2.54 -9.33 19.09
C ILE A 46 3.86 -8.57 19.29
N ARG A 47 4.90 -9.27 19.75
CA ARG A 47 6.21 -8.68 20.02
C ARG A 47 7.35 -9.36 19.24
N GLU A 48 7.19 -10.60 18.87
CA GLU A 48 8.15 -11.39 18.14
C GLU A 48 7.58 -11.76 16.77
N LEU A 49 8.33 -11.49 15.71
CA LEU A 49 7.88 -11.80 14.36
C LEU A 49 9.05 -12.12 13.41
N GLY A 50 8.74 -12.94 12.41
CA GLY A 50 9.57 -13.16 11.25
C GLY A 50 9.07 -12.41 10.04
N ILE A 51 9.96 -11.78 9.27
CA ILE A 51 9.61 -11.16 7.99
C ILE A 51 10.28 -11.96 6.87
N LEU A 52 9.45 -12.50 5.97
CA LEU A 52 9.93 -13.10 4.73
C LEU A 52 10.22 -11.98 3.73
N ILE A 53 11.48 -11.88 3.33
CA ILE A 53 11.97 -10.84 2.42
C ILE A 53 12.54 -11.47 1.13
N GLY A 54 12.70 -10.65 0.10
CA GLY A 54 13.18 -11.11 -1.20
C GLY A 54 13.92 -10.01 -1.94
N TRP A 55 13.33 -9.48 -3.01
CA TRP A 55 13.95 -8.44 -3.82
C TRP A 55 14.35 -7.21 -3.00
N GLN A 56 15.61 -6.78 -3.12
CA GLN A 56 16.24 -5.71 -2.33
C GLN A 56 16.10 -5.90 -0.81
N SER A 57 16.26 -7.14 -0.34
CA SER A 57 16.14 -7.53 1.07
C SER A 57 16.97 -6.67 2.03
N HIS A 58 18.19 -6.26 1.60
CA HIS A 58 19.07 -5.40 2.39
C HIS A 58 18.40 -4.08 2.80
N ARG A 59 17.64 -3.43 1.89
CA ARG A 59 16.95 -2.16 2.19
C ARG A 59 15.85 -2.34 3.25
N ILE A 60 15.16 -3.48 3.26
CA ILE A 60 14.14 -3.77 4.28
C ILE A 60 14.83 -3.97 5.62
N ARG A 61 15.94 -4.73 5.66
CA ARG A 61 16.75 -4.91 6.86
C ARG A 61 17.30 -3.59 7.41
N GLU A 62 17.82 -2.72 6.55
CA GLU A 62 18.29 -1.40 6.94
C GLU A 62 17.19 -0.51 7.50
N SER A 63 15.97 -0.57 6.94
CA SER A 63 14.84 0.26 7.34
C SER A 63 14.26 -0.12 8.72
N PHE A 64 14.25 -1.39 9.06
CA PHE A 64 13.58 -1.87 10.28
C PHE A 64 14.54 -2.47 11.32
N GLY A 65 15.78 -2.79 10.93
CA GLY A 65 16.79 -3.35 11.83
C GLY A 65 16.28 -4.62 12.55
N ASP A 66 16.53 -4.70 13.83
CA ASP A 66 16.05 -5.76 14.72
C ASP A 66 14.65 -5.49 15.31
N GLY A 67 14.01 -4.40 14.92
CA GLY A 67 12.67 -4.03 15.35
C GLY A 67 12.56 -3.30 16.69
N ARG A 68 13.66 -3.16 17.45
CA ARG A 68 13.64 -2.54 18.80
C ARG A 68 13.06 -1.12 18.79
N GLY A 69 13.33 -0.34 17.73
CA GLY A 69 12.77 1.00 17.54
C GLY A 69 11.23 1.03 17.41
N LEU A 70 10.61 -0.12 17.17
CA LEU A 70 9.15 -0.31 17.10
C LEU A 70 8.61 -1.09 18.30
N GLY A 71 9.42 -1.43 19.30
CA GLY A 71 9.04 -2.29 20.40
C GLY A 71 8.80 -3.75 19.99
N LEU A 72 9.45 -4.19 18.91
CA LEU A 72 9.37 -5.52 18.32
C LEU A 72 10.72 -6.23 18.36
N SER A 73 10.70 -7.54 18.21
CA SER A 73 11.85 -8.37 17.89
C SER A 73 11.63 -8.98 16.50
N ILE A 74 12.46 -8.59 15.53
CA ILE A 74 12.29 -8.98 14.12
C ILE A 74 13.41 -9.93 13.72
N ALA A 75 13.03 -11.11 13.25
CA ALA A 75 13.90 -12.01 12.50
C ALA A 75 13.57 -11.95 11.01
N TYR A 76 14.54 -12.27 10.15
CA TYR A 76 14.34 -12.21 8.70
C TYR A 76 14.68 -13.54 8.06
N GLU A 77 13.85 -13.97 7.12
CA GLU A 77 14.10 -15.09 6.23
C GLU A 77 14.09 -14.63 4.78
N GLU A 78 14.95 -15.20 3.94
CA GLU A 78 14.99 -14.83 2.53
C GLU A 78 14.32 -15.89 1.66
N GLN A 79 13.36 -15.47 0.86
CA GLN A 79 12.73 -16.31 -0.15
C GLN A 79 13.50 -16.24 -1.46
N ALA A 80 14.33 -17.25 -1.73
CA ALA A 80 15.12 -17.31 -2.96
C ALA A 80 14.22 -17.50 -4.21
N GLU A 81 13.22 -18.38 -4.12
CA GLU A 81 12.29 -18.66 -5.20
C GLU A 81 10.85 -18.33 -4.79
N ARG A 82 10.14 -17.62 -5.65
CA ARG A 82 8.75 -17.21 -5.42
C ARG A 82 7.81 -18.25 -5.99
N LEU A 83 7.50 -19.27 -5.22
CA LEU A 83 6.71 -20.42 -5.65
C LEU A 83 5.27 -20.41 -5.14
N GLY A 84 4.78 -19.29 -4.61
CA GLY A 84 3.40 -19.14 -4.12
C GLY A 84 3.30 -18.91 -2.61
N THR A 85 2.07 -18.66 -2.14
CA THR A 85 1.79 -18.25 -0.75
C THR A 85 2.00 -19.36 0.27
N ALA A 86 1.68 -20.61 -0.06
CA ALA A 86 1.97 -21.75 0.82
C ALA A 86 3.49 -21.92 1.01
N HIS A 87 4.25 -21.87 -0.08
CA HIS A 87 5.72 -21.92 0.00
C HIS A 87 6.28 -20.77 0.85
N ALA A 88 5.75 -19.57 0.71
CA ALA A 88 6.18 -18.41 1.49
C ALA A 88 5.98 -18.63 3.01
N ILE A 89 4.82 -19.15 3.42
CA ILE A 89 4.58 -19.52 4.83
C ILE A 89 5.50 -20.66 5.25
N GLY A 90 5.73 -21.64 4.40
CA GLY A 90 6.63 -22.79 4.65
C GLY A 90 8.07 -22.36 4.98
N CYS A 91 8.60 -21.33 4.29
CA CYS A 91 9.92 -20.76 4.58
C CYS A 91 10.04 -20.23 6.02
N MET A 92 8.93 -19.85 6.63
CA MET A 92 8.90 -19.26 7.98
C MET A 92 8.83 -20.30 9.12
N ARG A 93 8.87 -21.60 8.83
CA ARG A 93 8.76 -22.70 9.81
C ARG A 93 9.70 -22.54 11.00
N GLY A 94 10.94 -22.17 10.77
CA GLY A 94 11.95 -22.00 11.82
C GLY A 94 11.75 -20.80 12.74
N HIS A 95 10.78 -19.92 12.43
CA HIS A 95 10.52 -18.68 13.17
C HIS A 95 9.31 -18.76 14.11
N VAL A 96 8.62 -19.90 14.14
CA VAL A 96 7.41 -20.10 14.95
C VAL A 96 7.56 -21.33 15.84
N ASP A 97 6.89 -21.27 16.98
CA ASP A 97 6.83 -22.32 18.00
C ASP A 97 5.42 -22.26 18.63
N GLY A 98 4.50 -23.02 18.07
CA GLY A 98 3.08 -23.00 18.42
C GLY A 98 2.22 -22.06 17.54
N PRO A 99 1.04 -21.63 18.01
CA PRO A 99 0.15 -20.82 17.21
C PRO A 99 0.76 -19.48 16.78
N PHE A 100 0.62 -19.16 15.50
CA PHE A 100 1.13 -17.92 14.91
C PHE A 100 0.15 -17.24 13.98
N ILE A 101 0.28 -15.93 13.86
CA ILE A 101 -0.45 -15.14 12.86
C ILE A 101 0.41 -14.96 11.62
N SER A 102 -0.13 -15.26 10.43
CA SER A 102 0.49 -14.96 9.14
C SER A 102 -0.23 -13.80 8.48
N VAL A 103 0.52 -12.79 8.02
CA VAL A 103 -0.03 -11.59 7.38
C VAL A 103 0.66 -11.35 6.05
N ASN A 104 -0.10 -11.17 4.98
CA ASN A 104 0.45 -10.68 3.72
C ASN A 104 0.98 -9.26 3.90
N GLY A 105 2.20 -9.00 3.45
CA GLY A 105 2.87 -7.70 3.61
C GLY A 105 2.34 -6.58 2.71
N ASP A 106 1.23 -6.81 2.02
CA ASP A 106 0.61 -5.88 1.08
C ASP A 106 -0.86 -5.54 1.43
N VAL A 107 -1.29 -5.85 2.64
CA VAL A 107 -2.63 -5.50 3.13
C VAL A 107 -2.59 -4.39 4.18
N VAL A 108 -3.57 -3.51 4.16
CA VAL A 108 -3.85 -2.56 5.24
C VAL A 108 -4.92 -3.17 6.14
N VAL A 109 -4.63 -3.23 7.43
CA VAL A 109 -5.53 -3.71 8.48
C VAL A 109 -5.24 -2.96 9.76
N SER A 110 -6.25 -2.67 10.57
CA SER A 110 -6.04 -1.98 11.84
C SER A 110 -5.48 -2.91 12.93
N GLY A 111 -4.77 -2.33 13.90
CA GLY A 111 -4.27 -3.08 15.05
C GLY A 111 -5.40 -3.62 15.94
N GLU A 112 -6.53 -2.91 15.99
CA GLU A 112 -7.75 -3.33 16.69
C GLU A 112 -8.33 -4.60 16.05
N ALA A 113 -8.44 -4.64 14.72
CA ALA A 113 -8.92 -5.82 13.99
C ALA A 113 -8.02 -7.05 14.24
N LEU A 114 -6.70 -6.87 14.23
CA LEU A 114 -5.76 -7.94 14.58
C LEU A 114 -5.88 -8.36 16.07
N SER A 115 -6.12 -7.41 16.96
CA SER A 115 -6.36 -7.70 18.39
C SER A 115 -7.61 -8.55 18.58
N GLU A 116 -8.67 -8.27 17.82
CA GLU A 116 -9.91 -9.04 17.85
C GLU A 116 -9.72 -10.44 17.25
N LEU A 117 -8.97 -10.57 16.18
CA LEU A 117 -8.60 -11.86 15.58
C LEU A 117 -7.85 -12.74 16.61
N VAL A 118 -6.86 -12.17 17.32
CA VAL A 118 -6.12 -12.90 18.37
C VAL A 118 -7.04 -13.31 19.52
N ARG A 119 -8.00 -12.47 19.93
CA ARG A 119 -9.00 -12.82 20.95
C ARG A 119 -9.94 -13.93 20.46
N TYR A 120 -10.37 -13.85 19.22
CA TYR A 120 -11.23 -14.87 18.61
C TYR A 120 -10.54 -16.22 18.54
N HIS A 121 -9.24 -16.26 18.15
CA HIS A 121 -8.45 -17.49 18.17
C HIS A 121 -8.41 -18.15 19.56
N ARG A 122 -8.22 -17.36 20.62
CA ARG A 122 -8.24 -17.89 22.00
C ARG A 122 -9.59 -18.51 22.39
N LYS A 123 -10.69 -18.04 21.78
CA LYS A 123 -12.04 -18.56 22.03
C LYS A 123 -12.29 -19.87 21.28
N VAL A 124 -11.88 -19.96 20.01
CA VAL A 124 -12.19 -21.12 19.16
C VAL A 124 -11.15 -22.22 19.22
N GLY A 125 -9.91 -21.89 19.56
CA GLY A 125 -8.79 -22.85 19.73
C GLY A 125 -8.38 -23.58 18.45
N GLY A 126 -8.62 -23.00 17.28
CA GLY A 126 -8.34 -23.62 15.98
C GLY A 126 -7.83 -22.63 14.94
N PRO A 127 -7.46 -23.12 13.74
CA PRO A 127 -7.00 -22.29 12.65
C PRO A 127 -8.08 -21.34 12.16
N ILE A 128 -7.66 -20.15 11.75
CA ILE A 128 -8.57 -19.07 11.31
C ILE A 128 -8.10 -18.54 9.96
N VAL A 129 -9.08 -18.29 9.09
CA VAL A 129 -8.95 -17.44 7.90
C VAL A 129 -9.66 -16.11 8.18
N ALA A 130 -8.94 -15.01 8.16
CA ALA A 130 -9.55 -13.70 8.22
C ALA A 130 -10.25 -13.39 6.89
N LEU A 131 -11.41 -12.78 6.97
CA LEU A 131 -12.30 -12.54 5.85
C LEU A 131 -12.51 -11.04 5.65
N ALA A 132 -12.60 -10.62 4.40
CA ALA A 132 -13.05 -9.30 4.02
C ALA A 132 -14.22 -9.40 3.03
N GLU A 133 -15.09 -8.41 3.03
CA GLU A 133 -16.17 -8.31 2.06
C GLU A 133 -15.78 -7.35 0.94
N VAL A 134 -15.94 -7.79 -0.32
CA VAL A 134 -15.61 -6.98 -1.50
C VAL A 134 -16.69 -7.04 -2.55
N SER A 135 -16.84 -5.97 -3.35
CA SER A 135 -17.82 -5.92 -4.43
C SER A 135 -17.45 -6.80 -5.62
N ASN A 136 -16.17 -7.05 -5.86
CA ASN A 136 -15.69 -7.92 -6.96
C ASN A 136 -14.73 -9.00 -6.44
N PRO A 137 -15.25 -10.16 -6.01
CA PRO A 137 -14.47 -11.21 -5.36
C PRO A 137 -13.66 -12.09 -6.33
N SER A 138 -13.92 -12.06 -7.65
CA SER A 138 -13.30 -12.97 -8.64
C SER A 138 -11.77 -12.92 -8.72
N SER A 139 -11.15 -11.89 -8.14
CA SER A 139 -9.68 -11.74 -8.13
C SER A 139 -9.01 -12.34 -6.88
N PHE A 140 -9.80 -12.91 -5.97
CA PHE A 140 -9.37 -13.38 -4.65
C PHE A 140 -9.79 -14.84 -4.41
N GLY A 141 -9.30 -15.42 -3.34
CA GLY A 141 -9.86 -16.65 -2.81
C GLY A 141 -11.23 -16.38 -2.19
N VAL A 142 -12.30 -16.93 -2.76
CA VAL A 142 -13.69 -16.74 -2.29
C VAL A 142 -14.01 -17.75 -1.23
N VAL A 143 -14.66 -17.30 -0.15
CA VAL A 143 -14.93 -18.10 1.05
C VAL A 143 -16.43 -18.17 1.30
N GLU A 144 -16.92 -19.37 1.64
CA GLU A 144 -18.26 -19.60 2.19
C GLU A 144 -18.12 -20.04 3.65
N VAL A 145 -18.97 -19.52 4.52
CA VAL A 145 -18.94 -19.77 5.97
C VAL A 145 -20.33 -20.19 6.46
N GLU A 146 -20.37 -21.26 7.24
CA GLU A 146 -21.56 -21.72 7.96
C GLU A 146 -21.23 -21.91 9.44
N ASP A 147 -22.04 -21.37 10.32
CA ASP A 147 -21.86 -21.44 11.79
C ASP A 147 -20.43 -21.02 12.26
N GLY A 148 -19.85 -20.03 11.57
CA GLY A 148 -18.51 -19.52 11.88
C GLY A 148 -17.36 -20.39 11.36
N LYS A 149 -17.64 -21.49 10.64
CA LYS A 149 -16.67 -22.38 10.04
C LYS A 149 -16.58 -22.16 8.53
N VAL A 150 -15.40 -22.21 7.99
CA VAL A 150 -15.18 -22.19 6.54
C VAL A 150 -15.62 -23.53 5.95
N VAL A 151 -16.60 -23.50 5.05
CA VAL A 151 -17.12 -24.68 4.38
C VAL A 151 -16.66 -24.79 2.92
N SER A 152 -16.24 -23.68 2.33
CA SER A 152 -15.71 -23.63 0.97
C SER A 152 -14.67 -22.52 0.84
N LEU A 153 -13.61 -22.79 0.09
CA LEU A 153 -12.57 -21.78 -0.26
C LEU A 153 -12.09 -22.10 -1.68
N GLU A 154 -12.35 -21.20 -2.63
CA GLU A 154 -11.97 -21.37 -4.04
C GLU A 154 -11.11 -20.21 -4.51
N GLU A 155 -9.92 -20.49 -5.06
CA GLU A 155 -8.98 -19.47 -5.55
C GLU A 155 -9.45 -18.92 -6.91
N LYS A 156 -9.76 -17.63 -6.94
CA LYS A 156 -10.13 -16.86 -8.15
C LYS A 156 -11.19 -17.53 -9.03
N PRO A 157 -12.37 -17.88 -8.46
CA PRO A 157 -13.41 -18.54 -9.22
C PRO A 157 -13.96 -17.64 -10.34
N ARG A 158 -14.34 -18.25 -11.47
CA ARG A 158 -15.02 -17.54 -12.56
C ARG A 158 -16.42 -17.05 -12.17
N HIS A 159 -17.07 -17.80 -11.29
CA HIS A 159 -18.43 -17.54 -10.79
C HIS A 159 -18.42 -17.58 -9.26
N PRO A 160 -18.04 -16.46 -8.61
CA PRO A 160 -17.96 -16.42 -7.15
C PRO A 160 -19.34 -16.62 -6.51
N LYS A 161 -19.39 -17.45 -5.47
CA LYS A 161 -20.63 -17.77 -4.74
C LYS A 161 -20.86 -16.88 -3.52
N SER A 162 -19.84 -16.11 -3.14
CA SER A 162 -19.86 -15.24 -1.97
C SER A 162 -19.13 -13.94 -2.27
N HIS A 163 -19.43 -12.89 -1.54
CA HIS A 163 -18.66 -11.64 -1.50
C HIS A 163 -17.55 -11.65 -0.44
N LEU A 164 -17.53 -12.70 0.41
CA LEU A 164 -16.46 -12.89 1.38
C LEU A 164 -15.24 -13.48 0.71
N ILE A 165 -14.11 -12.87 0.98
CA ILE A 165 -12.82 -13.30 0.44
C ILE A 165 -11.81 -13.57 1.54
N ASN A 166 -10.83 -14.36 1.23
CA ASN A 166 -9.63 -14.56 2.00
C ASN A 166 -8.83 -13.26 2.06
N ALA A 167 -8.72 -12.68 3.25
CA ALA A 167 -8.05 -11.39 3.46
C ALA A 167 -6.51 -11.45 3.48
N GLY A 168 -5.90 -12.63 3.28
CA GLY A 168 -4.45 -12.80 3.35
C GLY A 168 -3.90 -12.68 4.77
N ILE A 169 -4.73 -12.94 5.77
CA ILE A 169 -4.39 -12.95 7.20
C ILE A 169 -4.92 -14.24 7.80
N TYR A 170 -4.07 -14.97 8.51
CA TYR A 170 -4.39 -16.28 9.04
C TYR A 170 -3.90 -16.45 10.46
N VAL A 171 -4.53 -17.33 11.22
CA VAL A 171 -3.92 -17.92 12.40
C VAL A 171 -3.81 -19.43 12.16
N PHE A 172 -2.59 -19.94 12.26
CA PHE A 172 -2.27 -21.35 12.09
C PHE A 172 -1.52 -21.90 13.30
N ASP A 173 -1.54 -23.20 13.42
CA ASP A 173 -0.66 -23.98 14.29
C ASP A 173 0.44 -24.64 13.42
N GLU A 174 1.45 -25.28 14.04
CA GLU A 174 2.55 -25.92 13.33
C GLU A 174 2.12 -27.07 12.41
N ASP A 175 0.95 -27.67 12.66
CA ASP A 175 0.37 -28.72 11.79
C ASP A 175 0.04 -28.26 10.37
N ILE A 176 0.11 -26.97 10.10
CA ILE A 176 0.00 -26.46 8.73
C ILE A 176 1.21 -26.85 7.87
N PHE A 177 2.42 -27.00 8.44
CA PHE A 177 3.63 -27.22 7.67
C PHE A 177 3.69 -28.56 6.94
N PRO A 178 3.30 -29.71 7.54
CA PRO A 178 3.18 -30.94 6.78
C PRO A 178 2.17 -30.89 5.63
N LEU A 179 1.13 -30.05 5.75
CA LEU A 179 0.16 -29.84 4.68
C LEU A 179 0.72 -28.96 3.57
N ILE A 180 1.51 -27.95 3.92
CA ILE A 180 2.25 -27.12 2.96
C ILE A 180 3.20 -27.99 2.13
N ASP A 181 3.94 -28.88 2.79
CA ASP A 181 4.88 -29.80 2.12
C ASP A 181 4.18 -30.76 1.14
N ALA A 182 2.91 -31.11 1.43
CA ALA A 182 2.10 -31.98 0.60
C ALA A 182 1.25 -31.21 -0.46
N THR A 183 1.23 -29.90 -0.42
CA THR A 183 0.40 -29.08 -1.35
C THR A 183 0.95 -29.20 -2.77
N PRO A 184 0.14 -29.58 -3.78
CA PRO A 184 0.59 -29.64 -5.15
C PRO A 184 0.67 -28.24 -5.77
N LYS A 185 1.40 -28.10 -6.88
CA LYS A 185 1.36 -26.87 -7.68
C LYS A 185 -0.01 -26.74 -8.36
N SER A 186 -0.57 -25.55 -8.26
CA SER A 186 -1.81 -25.17 -8.96
C SER A 186 -1.60 -25.11 -10.48
N ALA A 187 -2.68 -24.94 -11.25
CA ALA A 187 -2.62 -24.70 -12.68
C ALA A 187 -1.82 -23.44 -13.07
N ARG A 188 -1.57 -22.53 -12.10
CA ARG A 188 -0.72 -21.34 -12.24
C ARG A 188 0.76 -21.61 -11.98
N GLY A 189 1.11 -22.85 -11.58
CA GLY A 189 2.46 -23.24 -11.22
C GLY A 189 2.91 -22.80 -9.82
N GLU A 190 1.98 -22.36 -8.97
CA GLU A 190 2.21 -21.86 -7.61
C GLU A 190 1.70 -22.85 -6.55
N TYR A 191 2.32 -22.87 -5.37
CA TYR A 191 1.81 -23.55 -4.19
C TYR A 191 0.87 -22.59 -3.46
N GLU A 192 -0.44 -22.82 -3.60
CA GLU A 192 -1.46 -21.92 -3.09
C GLU A 192 -1.79 -22.25 -1.62
N ILE A 193 -1.86 -21.23 -0.79
CA ILE A 193 -2.30 -21.44 0.59
C ILE A 193 -3.78 -21.85 0.65
N THR A 194 -4.57 -21.47 -0.33
CA THR A 194 -5.98 -21.90 -0.44
C THR A 194 -6.13 -23.41 -0.58
N ASP A 195 -5.25 -24.06 -1.35
CA ASP A 195 -5.24 -25.52 -1.50
C ASP A 195 -4.79 -26.21 -0.18
N THR A 196 -3.79 -25.62 0.49
CA THR A 196 -3.36 -26.10 1.81
C THR A 196 -4.47 -25.99 2.84
N ILE A 197 -5.22 -24.88 2.85
CA ILE A 197 -6.36 -24.68 3.77
C ILE A 197 -7.48 -25.71 3.46
N GLN A 198 -7.75 -26.00 2.20
CA GLN A 198 -8.73 -27.06 1.85
C GLN A 198 -8.28 -28.43 2.41
N ALA A 199 -6.99 -28.77 2.32
CA ALA A 199 -6.46 -29.98 2.91
C ALA A 199 -6.55 -29.97 4.45
N LEU A 200 -6.42 -28.81 5.08
CA LEU A 200 -6.64 -28.65 6.52
C LEU A 200 -8.10 -28.82 6.90
N MET A 201 -9.03 -28.24 6.14
CA MET A 201 -10.48 -28.39 6.34
C MET A 201 -10.95 -29.85 6.30
N ALA A 202 -10.29 -30.69 5.51
CA ALA A 202 -10.57 -32.13 5.48
C ALA A 202 -10.18 -32.88 6.78
N LYS A 203 -9.36 -32.26 7.64
CA LYS A 203 -8.85 -32.86 8.87
C LYS A 203 -9.45 -32.28 10.14
N ARG A 204 -9.79 -31.01 10.14
CA ARG A 204 -10.31 -30.27 11.29
C ARG A 204 -11.07 -29.01 10.86
N ASP A 205 -11.89 -28.49 11.77
CA ASP A 205 -12.59 -27.23 11.56
C ASP A 205 -11.61 -26.08 11.35
N VAL A 206 -11.85 -25.26 10.33
CA VAL A 206 -11.20 -23.98 10.07
C VAL A 206 -12.24 -22.89 10.25
N TYR A 207 -11.92 -21.88 11.04
CA TYR A 207 -12.87 -20.82 11.37
C TYR A 207 -12.71 -19.61 10.46
N GLY A 208 -13.83 -19.00 10.05
CA GLY A 208 -13.86 -17.71 9.36
C GLY A 208 -13.98 -16.57 10.36
N PHE A 209 -13.17 -15.53 10.19
CA PHE A 209 -13.24 -14.31 11.02
C PHE A 209 -13.42 -13.08 10.14
N PRO A 210 -14.63 -12.51 10.03
CA PRO A 210 -14.85 -11.24 9.35
C PRO A 210 -14.05 -10.13 10.05
N LEU A 211 -13.13 -9.49 9.31
CA LEU A 211 -12.34 -8.39 9.84
C LEU A 211 -13.25 -7.19 10.11
N PRO A 212 -13.21 -6.60 11.30
CA PRO A 212 -13.87 -5.33 11.54
C PRO A 212 -13.11 -4.19 10.88
N GLY A 213 -13.85 -3.19 10.38
CA GLY A 213 -13.29 -2.00 9.79
C GLY A 213 -12.79 -2.17 8.35
N GLU A 214 -11.87 -1.31 7.95
CA GLU A 214 -11.40 -1.28 6.56
C GLU A 214 -10.24 -2.26 6.35
N TRP A 215 -10.33 -3.02 5.27
CA TRP A 215 -9.29 -3.87 4.72
C TRP A 215 -8.99 -3.44 3.29
N ILE A 216 -7.70 -3.28 2.95
CA ILE A 216 -7.27 -2.87 1.60
C ILE A 216 -6.13 -3.76 1.15
N ASP A 217 -6.33 -4.46 0.03
CA ASP A 217 -5.25 -5.10 -0.73
C ASP A 217 -4.61 -4.05 -1.65
N VAL A 218 -3.32 -3.82 -1.48
CA VAL A 218 -2.56 -2.89 -2.31
C VAL A 218 -1.89 -3.66 -3.44
N GLY A 219 -2.69 -4.09 -4.40
CA GLY A 219 -2.22 -4.89 -5.54
C GLY A 219 -1.70 -4.06 -6.73
N ARG A 220 -2.08 -2.80 -6.83
CA ARG A 220 -1.83 -1.90 -7.98
C ARG A 220 -1.41 -0.51 -7.50
N PRO A 221 -0.70 0.29 -8.32
CA PRO A 221 -0.19 1.59 -7.88
C PRO A 221 -1.26 2.55 -7.34
N TRP A 222 -2.43 2.59 -7.96
CA TRP A 222 -3.52 3.48 -7.54
C TRP A 222 -4.20 3.05 -6.24
N ASP A 223 -4.06 1.79 -5.81
CA ASP A 223 -4.57 1.34 -4.52
C ASP A 223 -3.87 2.05 -3.35
N LEU A 224 -2.65 2.56 -3.58
CA LEU A 224 -1.93 3.38 -2.59
C LEU A 224 -2.67 4.66 -2.21
N LEU A 225 -3.44 5.26 -3.12
CA LEU A 225 -4.23 6.46 -2.80
C LEU A 225 -5.33 6.15 -1.80
N ARG A 226 -6.02 5.00 -1.96
CA ARG A 226 -7.02 4.53 -1.00
C ARG A 226 -6.37 4.17 0.33
N ALA A 227 -5.27 3.43 0.28
CA ALA A 227 -4.49 3.08 1.48
C ALA A 227 -4.00 4.34 2.22
N ASN A 228 -3.51 5.35 1.49
CA ASN A 228 -3.08 6.63 2.05
C ASN A 228 -4.23 7.35 2.76
N ALA A 229 -5.38 7.45 2.14
CA ALA A 229 -6.55 8.10 2.74
C ALA A 229 -7.03 7.37 4.01
N ALA A 230 -7.11 6.04 3.97
CA ALA A 230 -7.49 5.22 5.12
C ALA A 230 -6.52 5.35 6.30
N LEU A 231 -5.21 5.30 6.02
CA LEU A 231 -4.18 5.42 7.05
C LEU A 231 -4.03 6.85 7.59
N LEU A 232 -4.42 7.86 6.82
CA LEU A 232 -4.49 9.25 7.29
C LEU A 232 -5.74 9.56 8.10
N ALA A 233 -6.85 8.83 7.92
CA ALA A 233 -8.11 9.12 8.59
C ALA A 233 -8.00 9.21 10.13
N PRO A 234 -7.26 8.32 10.84
CA PRO A 234 -7.05 8.41 12.28
C PRO A 234 -5.92 9.37 12.69
N LEU A 235 -5.32 10.12 11.73
CA LEU A 235 -4.21 11.01 12.02
C LEU A 235 -4.57 12.01 13.11
N LYS A 236 -3.64 12.23 14.03
CA LYS A 236 -3.71 13.33 15.00
C LYS A 236 -2.84 14.47 14.50
N GLY A 237 -3.42 15.65 14.37
CA GLY A 237 -2.67 16.84 13.97
C GLY A 237 -1.63 17.21 15.04
N ALA A 238 -0.45 17.64 14.57
CA ALA A 238 0.63 18.16 15.41
C ALA A 238 1.55 19.04 14.56
N THR A 239 2.20 20.02 15.19
CA THR A 239 3.15 20.91 14.51
C THR A 239 4.50 20.80 15.22
N HIS A 240 5.47 20.25 14.51
CA HIS A 240 6.87 20.12 14.95
C HIS A 240 7.82 20.96 14.09
N GLY A 241 7.34 21.43 12.92
CA GLY A 241 8.05 22.35 12.01
C GLY A 241 7.67 23.80 12.23
N GLU A 242 8.04 24.64 11.26
CA GLU A 242 7.73 26.08 11.27
C GLU A 242 6.46 26.35 10.45
N VAL A 243 5.53 27.13 11.04
CA VAL A 243 4.28 27.54 10.37
C VAL A 243 4.14 29.05 10.53
N ASP A 244 4.18 29.78 9.40
CA ASP A 244 3.97 31.25 9.40
C ASP A 244 2.55 31.58 9.93
N SER A 245 2.44 32.63 10.72
CA SER A 245 1.17 33.10 11.30
C SER A 245 0.09 33.46 10.27
N GLY A 246 0.47 33.68 9.03
CA GLY A 246 -0.45 33.90 7.90
C GLY A 246 -0.83 32.64 7.13
N ALA A 247 -0.41 31.46 7.58
CA ALA A 247 -0.87 30.17 7.03
C ALA A 247 -2.09 29.67 7.81
N THR A 248 -2.93 28.89 7.15
CA THR A 248 -4.13 28.27 7.77
C THR A 248 -4.03 26.77 7.71
N LEU A 249 -4.07 26.11 8.87
CA LEU A 249 -4.19 24.66 9.01
C LEU A 249 -5.60 24.34 9.54
N LEU A 250 -6.36 23.56 8.78
CA LEU A 250 -7.73 23.17 9.12
C LEU A 250 -7.83 21.65 9.30
N GLY A 251 -8.35 21.19 10.43
CA GLY A 251 -8.48 19.76 10.74
C GLY A 251 -7.14 19.11 11.14
N GLN A 252 -6.98 17.84 10.85
CA GLN A 252 -5.82 17.06 11.31
C GLN A 252 -4.64 17.21 10.35
N VAL A 253 -3.76 18.15 10.61
CA VAL A 253 -2.53 18.36 9.84
C VAL A 253 -1.33 18.04 10.72
N LEU A 254 -0.47 17.13 10.25
CA LEU A 254 0.82 16.84 10.87
C LEU A 254 1.91 17.59 10.09
N VAL A 255 2.61 18.50 10.76
CA VAL A 255 3.80 19.17 10.21
C VAL A 255 5.02 18.63 10.94
N GLU A 256 5.85 17.87 10.25
CA GLU A 256 7.03 17.22 10.81
C GLU A 256 8.20 18.20 11.01
N GLU A 257 9.22 17.74 11.74
CA GLU A 257 10.41 18.54 12.09
C GLU A 257 11.13 19.10 10.86
N GLY A 258 11.53 20.39 10.92
CA GLY A 258 12.23 21.09 9.84
C GLY A 258 11.37 21.42 8.63
N ALA A 259 10.08 21.06 8.62
CA ALA A 259 9.17 21.53 7.57
C ALA A 259 8.84 23.00 7.75
N ASP A 260 8.71 23.74 6.62
CA ASP A 260 8.42 25.18 6.56
C ASP A 260 7.11 25.43 5.80
N VAL A 261 6.08 25.93 6.51
CA VAL A 261 4.79 26.31 5.93
C VAL A 261 4.66 27.83 5.90
N ARG A 262 4.76 28.40 4.70
CA ARG A 262 4.80 29.84 4.47
C ARG A 262 3.41 30.45 4.40
N ARG A 263 3.34 31.76 4.62
CA ARG A 263 2.11 32.56 4.63
C ARG A 263 1.23 32.36 3.41
N GLY A 264 -0.06 32.52 3.61
CA GLY A 264 -1.08 32.36 2.59
C GLY A 264 -1.32 30.91 2.16
N SER A 265 -0.56 29.95 2.69
CA SER A 265 -0.84 28.52 2.48
C SER A 265 -2.09 28.12 3.24
N TYR A 266 -2.99 27.39 2.57
CA TYR A 266 -4.20 26.85 3.15
C TYR A 266 -4.15 25.32 3.08
N ILE A 267 -4.15 24.67 4.22
CA ILE A 267 -3.94 23.22 4.32
C ILE A 267 -5.10 22.58 5.07
N GLU A 268 -5.81 21.69 4.41
CA GLU A 268 -6.89 20.89 4.99
C GLU A 268 -6.42 19.47 5.30
N GLY A 269 -6.66 19.03 6.53
CA GLY A 269 -6.41 17.65 6.96
C GLY A 269 -7.56 16.67 6.64
N PRO A 270 -7.30 15.38 6.68
CA PRO A 270 -6.05 14.78 7.15
C PRO A 270 -4.92 14.94 6.12
N THR A 271 -3.78 15.49 6.54
CA THR A 271 -2.64 15.78 5.68
C THR A 271 -1.33 15.65 6.47
N ILE A 272 -0.29 15.10 5.85
CA ILE A 272 1.07 15.08 6.41
C ILE A 272 1.98 15.96 5.55
N ILE A 273 2.72 16.82 6.24
CA ILE A 273 3.84 17.60 5.69
C ILE A 273 5.12 17.01 6.28
N GLY A 274 5.87 16.28 5.47
CA GLY A 274 7.04 15.51 5.88
C GLY A 274 8.25 16.38 6.25
N ALA A 275 9.18 15.75 6.95
CA ALA A 275 10.37 16.44 7.49
C ALA A 275 11.14 17.23 6.45
N GLY A 276 11.44 18.50 6.75
CA GLY A 276 12.17 19.40 5.84
C GLY A 276 11.44 19.77 4.56
N ALA A 277 10.12 19.51 4.44
CA ALA A 277 9.34 19.93 3.28
C ALA A 277 9.06 21.44 3.30
N GLU A 278 9.01 22.06 2.13
CA GLU A 278 8.70 23.48 1.95
C GLU A 278 7.33 23.66 1.31
N ILE A 279 6.41 24.38 1.99
CA ILE A 279 5.03 24.58 1.53
C ILE A 279 4.75 26.07 1.37
N GLY A 280 4.33 26.47 0.18
CA GLY A 280 3.90 27.84 -0.08
C GLY A 280 4.98 28.74 -0.72
N PRO A 281 4.74 30.08 -0.73
CA PRO A 281 3.52 30.75 -0.23
C PRO A 281 2.27 30.54 -1.10
N ASN A 282 1.10 30.87 -0.54
CA ASN A 282 -0.17 30.94 -1.29
C ASN A 282 -0.50 29.63 -2.05
N CYS A 283 -0.41 28.47 -1.41
CA CYS A 283 -0.82 27.18 -1.99
C CYS A 283 -2.04 26.60 -1.27
N TYR A 284 -2.72 25.67 -1.92
CA TYR A 284 -3.85 24.95 -1.38
C TYR A 284 -3.57 23.45 -1.33
N ILE A 285 -3.45 22.90 -0.13
CA ILE A 285 -3.30 21.46 0.10
C ILE A 285 -4.60 20.93 0.66
N ARG A 286 -5.15 19.94 -0.01
CA ARG A 286 -6.46 19.36 0.34
C ARG A 286 -6.30 18.00 1.02
N PRO A 287 -7.39 17.50 1.67
CA PRO A 287 -7.35 16.27 2.45
C PRO A 287 -6.80 15.05 1.73
N SER A 288 -6.39 14.06 2.51
CA SER A 288 -5.83 12.78 2.07
C SER A 288 -4.50 12.92 1.31
N THR A 289 -3.74 13.98 1.62
CA THR A 289 -2.46 14.27 0.95
C THR A 289 -1.30 13.97 1.88
N SER A 290 -0.30 13.26 1.33
CA SER A 290 1.00 13.02 2.00
C SER A 290 2.10 13.70 1.20
N ILE A 291 2.75 14.69 1.81
CA ILE A 291 3.93 15.37 1.28
C ILE A 291 5.15 14.73 1.95
N GLY A 292 6.01 14.10 1.17
CA GLY A 292 7.19 13.40 1.65
C GLY A 292 8.32 14.32 2.13
N PRO A 293 9.35 13.75 2.77
CA PRO A 293 10.48 14.54 3.27
C PRO A 293 11.16 15.34 2.17
N LYS A 294 11.54 16.61 2.48
CA LYS A 294 12.23 17.54 1.57
C LYS A 294 11.47 17.78 0.25
N ALA A 295 10.21 17.41 0.15
CA ALA A 295 9.38 17.75 -1.00
C ALA A 295 9.01 19.24 -0.97
N LYS A 296 8.67 19.80 -2.13
CA LYS A 296 8.36 21.22 -2.26
C LYS A 296 7.05 21.42 -3.00
N VAL A 297 6.12 22.17 -2.37
CA VAL A 297 4.92 22.68 -3.02
C VAL A 297 4.97 24.20 -2.97
N GLY A 298 5.19 24.82 -4.11
CA GLY A 298 5.43 26.27 -4.18
C GLY A 298 4.18 27.09 -4.49
N ALA A 299 4.42 28.33 -4.92
CA ALA A 299 3.39 29.36 -5.04
C ALA A 299 2.25 28.99 -6.01
N ALA A 300 1.03 29.27 -5.61
CA ALA A 300 -0.20 29.07 -6.38
C ALA A 300 -0.39 27.61 -6.90
N CYS A 301 0.10 26.65 -6.17
CA CYS A 301 -0.13 25.24 -6.44
C CYS A 301 -1.33 24.72 -5.66
N GLU A 302 -2.06 23.79 -6.26
CA GLU A 302 -3.09 23.00 -5.59
C GLU A 302 -2.71 21.52 -5.64
N VAL A 303 -2.72 20.84 -4.47
CA VAL A 303 -2.48 19.40 -4.33
C VAL A 303 -3.64 18.77 -3.57
N LYS A 304 -4.17 17.66 -4.08
CA LYS A 304 -5.35 17.01 -3.52
C LYS A 304 -5.23 15.49 -3.59
N ASN A 305 -5.53 14.80 -2.48
CA ASN A 305 -5.61 13.33 -2.42
C ASN A 305 -4.43 12.67 -3.16
N SER A 306 -3.22 13.07 -2.81
CA SER A 306 -2.01 12.72 -3.55
C SER A 306 -0.87 12.31 -2.62
N ILE A 307 0.05 11.52 -3.15
CA ILE A 307 1.29 11.15 -2.48
C ILE A 307 2.43 11.78 -3.26
N LEU A 308 3.14 12.72 -2.65
CA LEU A 308 4.39 13.26 -3.14
C LEU A 308 5.53 12.60 -2.36
N MET A 309 6.35 11.79 -3.03
CA MET A 309 7.46 11.11 -2.36
C MET A 309 8.62 12.07 -2.06
N ALA A 310 9.66 11.57 -1.40
CA ALA A 310 10.77 12.38 -0.94
C ALA A 310 11.39 13.21 -2.07
N GLY A 311 11.60 14.50 -1.82
CA GLY A 311 12.22 15.44 -2.77
C GLY A 311 11.41 15.71 -4.04
N ALA A 312 10.12 15.36 -4.10
CA ALA A 312 9.26 15.72 -5.21
C ALA A 312 8.96 17.23 -5.21
N HIS A 313 9.12 17.89 -6.34
CA HIS A 313 8.96 19.35 -6.50
C HIS A 313 7.76 19.71 -7.38
N VAL A 314 6.85 20.51 -6.82
CA VAL A 314 5.66 21.08 -7.47
C VAL A 314 5.69 22.60 -7.28
N PRO A 315 6.59 23.34 -7.98
CA PRO A 315 7.05 24.65 -7.51
C PRO A 315 6.13 25.83 -7.84
N HIS A 316 5.41 25.85 -8.99
CA HIS A 316 4.73 27.06 -9.47
C HIS A 316 3.46 26.76 -10.24
N GLN A 317 2.30 27.28 -9.80
CA GLN A 317 1.02 27.28 -10.53
C GLN A 317 0.59 25.89 -11.04
N ASN A 318 0.93 24.83 -10.32
CA ASN A 318 0.62 23.47 -10.72
C ASN A 318 -0.69 22.99 -10.09
N TYR A 319 -1.36 22.08 -10.77
CA TYR A 319 -2.45 21.30 -10.21
C TYR A 319 -2.09 19.81 -10.18
N VAL A 320 -2.16 19.21 -8.99
CA VAL A 320 -1.88 17.79 -8.75
C VAL A 320 -3.05 17.18 -7.98
N GLY A 321 -3.88 16.42 -8.66
CA GLY A 321 -5.03 15.76 -8.04
C GLY A 321 -5.00 14.25 -8.21
N ASP A 322 -5.31 13.51 -7.12
CA ASP A 322 -5.46 12.05 -7.12
C ASP A 322 -4.26 11.35 -7.79
N SER A 323 -3.04 11.76 -7.40
CA SER A 323 -1.79 11.42 -8.10
C SER A 323 -0.73 10.88 -7.16
N ILE A 324 0.23 10.14 -7.72
CA ILE A 324 1.43 9.68 -7.01
C ILE A 324 2.65 10.14 -7.79
N LEU A 325 3.47 10.96 -7.15
CA LEU A 325 4.75 11.43 -7.69
C LEU A 325 5.89 10.71 -6.96
N GLY A 326 6.70 9.97 -7.71
CA GLY A 326 7.89 9.29 -7.21
C GLY A 326 8.94 10.25 -6.66
N GLU A 327 10.01 9.71 -6.13
CA GLU A 327 11.09 10.50 -5.54
C GLU A 327 11.73 11.45 -6.57
N ARG A 328 12.08 12.65 -6.13
CA ARG A 328 12.82 13.66 -6.92
C ARG A 328 12.16 14.06 -8.25
N CYS A 329 10.86 13.76 -8.42
CA CYS A 329 10.09 14.30 -9.55
C CYS A 329 10.12 15.82 -9.52
N ASN A 330 10.10 16.46 -10.70
CA ASN A 330 10.04 17.92 -10.79
C ASN A 330 9.04 18.34 -11.86
N LEU A 331 7.99 19.06 -11.46
CA LEU A 331 7.01 19.63 -12.37
C LEU A 331 7.39 21.06 -12.76
N GLY A 332 7.51 21.32 -14.04
CA GLY A 332 7.69 22.70 -14.55
C GLY A 332 6.46 23.56 -14.22
N ALA A 333 6.67 24.89 -14.22
CA ALA A 333 5.61 25.85 -13.94
C ALA A 333 4.38 25.65 -14.85
N GLY A 334 3.18 25.74 -14.27
CA GLY A 334 1.94 25.64 -15.03
C GLY A 334 1.54 24.21 -15.45
N THR A 335 2.22 23.17 -15.02
CA THR A 335 1.82 21.79 -15.30
C THR A 335 0.47 21.49 -14.69
N LYS A 336 -0.44 20.88 -15.48
CA LYS A 336 -1.79 20.47 -15.05
C LYS A 336 -1.95 18.97 -15.20
N ILE A 337 -2.25 18.31 -14.10
CA ILE A 337 -2.56 16.87 -14.08
C ILE A 337 -4.07 16.73 -13.98
N ALA A 338 -4.71 16.37 -15.09
CA ALA A 338 -6.14 16.08 -15.09
C ALA A 338 -6.40 14.76 -14.34
N ASN A 339 -7.41 14.74 -13.50
CA ASN A 339 -7.79 13.58 -12.69
C ASN A 339 -9.21 13.08 -12.95
N LEU A 340 -9.98 13.78 -13.80
CA LEU A 340 -11.35 13.44 -14.16
C LEU A 340 -11.46 13.37 -15.69
N ARG A 341 -12.10 12.32 -16.18
CA ARG A 341 -12.43 12.20 -17.61
C ARG A 341 -13.55 13.17 -17.98
N LEU A 342 -13.58 13.63 -19.24
CA LEU A 342 -14.64 14.53 -19.74
C LEU A 342 -16.02 13.89 -19.77
N ASP A 343 -16.11 12.57 -19.93
CA ASP A 343 -17.33 11.77 -19.89
C ASP A 343 -17.71 11.30 -18.49
N GLU A 344 -16.95 11.69 -17.47
CA GLU A 344 -17.10 11.33 -16.05
C GLU A 344 -17.11 9.81 -15.75
N ALA A 345 -16.82 8.96 -16.73
CA ALA A 345 -16.69 7.53 -16.56
C ALA A 345 -15.46 7.17 -15.68
N PRO A 346 -15.39 5.97 -15.10
CA PRO A 346 -14.21 5.51 -14.40
C PRO A 346 -12.93 5.62 -15.26
N VAL A 347 -11.83 6.00 -14.60
CA VAL A 347 -10.55 6.16 -15.28
C VAL A 347 -9.99 4.80 -15.65
N LYS A 348 -9.62 4.64 -16.90
CA LYS A 348 -8.91 3.46 -17.39
C LYS A 348 -7.43 3.75 -17.54
N VAL A 349 -6.61 2.76 -17.29
CA VAL A 349 -5.16 2.84 -17.43
C VAL A 349 -4.67 1.75 -18.37
N VAL A 350 -3.64 2.03 -19.14
CA VAL A 350 -2.93 0.99 -19.89
C VAL A 350 -1.88 0.39 -18.95
N PHE A 351 -2.12 -0.81 -18.50
CA PHE A 351 -1.26 -1.51 -17.56
C PHE A 351 -0.75 -2.81 -18.16
N ARG A 352 0.57 -2.92 -18.34
CA ARG A 352 1.21 -4.08 -19.04
C ARG A 352 0.62 -4.35 -20.43
N GLY A 353 0.32 -3.29 -21.17
CA GLY A 353 -0.24 -3.40 -22.52
C GLY A 353 -1.73 -3.72 -22.59
N ILE A 354 -2.40 -3.85 -21.46
CA ILE A 354 -3.85 -4.13 -21.35
C ILE A 354 -4.55 -2.91 -20.76
N GLU A 355 -5.68 -2.52 -21.34
CA GLU A 355 -6.54 -1.51 -20.73
C GLU A 355 -7.26 -2.11 -19.52
N VAL A 356 -7.08 -1.48 -18.36
CA VAL A 356 -7.66 -1.88 -17.08
C VAL A 356 -8.56 -0.78 -16.57
N ASP A 357 -9.79 -1.10 -16.25
CA ASP A 357 -10.68 -0.20 -15.50
C ASP A 357 -10.21 -0.16 -14.04
N THR A 358 -9.94 1.05 -13.54
CA THR A 358 -9.49 1.24 -12.15
C THR A 358 -10.64 1.24 -11.15
N GLY A 359 -11.89 1.36 -11.61
CA GLY A 359 -13.07 1.60 -10.78
C GLY A 359 -13.09 3.00 -10.15
N LEU A 360 -12.07 3.82 -10.38
CA LEU A 360 -11.95 5.16 -9.80
C LEU A 360 -12.52 6.22 -10.75
N ARG A 361 -13.46 7.03 -10.26
CA ARG A 361 -13.96 8.19 -11.01
C ARG A 361 -12.88 9.25 -11.21
N LYS A 362 -11.91 9.33 -10.27
CA LYS A 362 -10.79 10.28 -10.33
C LYS A 362 -9.48 9.55 -10.10
N LEU A 363 -8.57 9.72 -11.04
CA LEU A 363 -7.18 9.28 -10.96
C LEU A 363 -6.35 10.19 -11.87
N GLY A 364 -5.35 10.83 -11.30
CA GLY A 364 -4.41 11.67 -12.04
C GLY A 364 -3.28 10.86 -12.65
N VAL A 365 -2.06 11.15 -12.25
CA VAL A 365 -0.84 10.50 -12.79
C VAL A 365 -0.18 9.61 -11.74
N ILE A 366 0.48 8.57 -12.21
CA ILE A 366 1.43 7.78 -11.44
C ILE A 366 2.80 7.95 -12.10
N MET A 367 3.72 8.63 -11.41
CA MET A 367 5.08 8.87 -11.88
C MET A 367 6.08 8.04 -11.10
N GLY A 368 7.00 7.39 -11.79
CA GLY A 368 8.22 6.84 -11.20
C GLY A 368 9.19 7.94 -10.76
N ASP A 369 10.32 7.53 -10.21
CA ASP A 369 11.34 8.45 -9.70
C ASP A 369 12.00 9.29 -10.80
N ASP A 370 12.51 10.45 -10.42
CA ASP A 370 13.33 11.32 -11.26
C ASP A 370 12.68 11.81 -12.58
N VAL A 371 11.33 11.78 -12.65
CA VAL A 371 10.62 12.34 -13.81
C VAL A 371 10.73 13.86 -13.80
N LYS A 372 11.11 14.44 -14.95
CA LYS A 372 11.23 15.89 -15.16
C LYS A 372 10.20 16.36 -16.18
N VAL A 373 9.39 17.32 -15.79
CA VAL A 373 8.32 17.88 -16.63
C VAL A 373 8.60 19.33 -16.95
N GLY A 374 8.56 19.69 -18.22
CA GLY A 374 8.70 21.06 -18.70
C GLY A 374 7.48 21.92 -18.36
N ILE A 375 7.61 23.23 -18.56
CA ILE A 375 6.53 24.20 -18.25
C ILE A 375 5.29 23.94 -19.11
N ASN A 376 4.09 24.24 -18.55
CA ASN A 376 2.80 24.17 -19.23
C ASN A 376 2.47 22.79 -19.82
N ALA A 377 3.03 21.73 -19.29
CA ALA A 377 2.66 20.39 -19.69
C ALA A 377 1.24 20.03 -19.21
N SER A 378 0.53 19.23 -20.01
CA SER A 378 -0.80 18.70 -19.70
C SER A 378 -0.76 17.19 -19.65
N ILE A 379 -1.22 16.60 -18.54
CA ILE A 379 -1.18 15.16 -18.31
C ILE A 379 -2.62 14.66 -18.16
N ASP A 380 -3.03 13.74 -19.04
CA ASP A 380 -4.39 13.19 -19.06
C ASP A 380 -4.62 12.22 -17.86
N PRO A 381 -5.88 12.02 -17.42
CA PRO A 381 -6.21 11.11 -16.31
C PRO A 381 -5.71 9.68 -16.54
N GLY A 382 -5.21 9.04 -15.47
CA GLY A 382 -4.74 7.65 -15.53
C GLY A 382 -3.44 7.44 -16.28
N THR A 383 -2.68 8.50 -16.54
CA THR A 383 -1.36 8.40 -17.16
C THR A 383 -0.36 7.76 -16.20
N ILE A 384 0.45 6.82 -16.71
CA ILE A 384 1.55 6.19 -15.98
C ILE A 384 2.85 6.61 -16.67
N ILE A 385 3.80 7.16 -15.91
CA ILE A 385 5.08 7.65 -16.45
C ILE A 385 6.23 6.91 -15.76
N GLY A 386 7.00 6.17 -16.56
CA GLY A 386 8.19 5.46 -16.10
C GLY A 386 9.28 6.41 -15.59
N GLU A 387 10.10 5.88 -14.71
CA GLU A 387 11.21 6.60 -14.06
C GLU A 387 12.17 7.25 -15.05
N GLU A 388 12.85 8.33 -14.64
CA GLU A 388 13.86 9.07 -15.41
C GLU A 388 13.33 9.65 -16.75
N SER A 389 12.01 9.74 -16.93
CA SER A 389 11.41 10.30 -18.16
C SER A 389 11.44 11.83 -18.14
N HIS A 390 11.60 12.44 -19.31
CA HIS A 390 11.60 13.89 -19.50
C HIS A 390 10.49 14.30 -20.47
N LEU A 391 9.62 15.18 -20.02
CA LEU A 391 8.55 15.76 -20.83
C LEU A 391 8.91 17.21 -21.13
N GLY A 392 8.92 17.58 -22.41
CA GLY A 392 9.26 18.93 -22.84
C GLY A 392 8.20 19.98 -22.49
N PRO A 393 8.52 21.28 -22.68
CA PRO A 393 7.55 22.35 -22.48
C PRO A 393 6.32 22.18 -23.38
N GLY A 394 5.13 22.38 -22.79
CA GLY A 394 3.85 22.26 -23.51
C GLY A 394 3.46 20.82 -23.91
N ALA A 395 4.21 19.82 -23.50
CA ALA A 395 3.90 18.43 -23.83
C ALA A 395 2.49 18.02 -23.35
N ARG A 396 1.74 17.35 -24.22
CA ARG A 396 0.50 16.67 -23.84
C ARG A 396 0.76 15.17 -23.72
N VAL A 397 0.53 14.61 -22.54
CA VAL A 397 0.92 13.23 -22.21
C VAL A 397 -0.27 12.41 -21.76
N ARG A 398 -0.38 11.18 -22.30
CA ARG A 398 -1.45 10.23 -21.95
C ARG A 398 -0.98 8.78 -22.04
N GLY A 399 -1.66 7.90 -21.32
CA GLY A 399 -1.44 6.44 -21.38
C GLY A 399 -0.21 6.00 -20.60
N ASN A 400 0.54 5.06 -21.12
CA ASN A 400 1.73 4.51 -20.46
C ASN A 400 2.99 4.97 -21.16
N ILE A 401 3.82 5.70 -20.47
CA ILE A 401 5.11 6.22 -20.93
C ILE A 401 6.21 5.32 -20.36
N ALA A 402 6.98 4.72 -21.26
CA ALA A 402 8.09 3.84 -20.86
C ALA A 402 9.16 4.61 -20.04
N PRO A 403 9.93 3.92 -19.19
CA PRO A 403 11.07 4.53 -18.48
C PRO A 403 12.05 5.23 -19.43
N ARG A 404 12.66 6.30 -18.97
CA ARG A 404 13.69 7.07 -19.68
C ARG A 404 13.24 7.66 -21.02
N SER A 405 11.93 7.80 -21.19
CA SER A 405 11.35 8.43 -22.39
C SER A 405 11.69 9.92 -22.46
N ARG A 406 11.79 10.44 -23.70
CA ARG A 406 11.93 11.85 -24.02
C ARG A 406 10.76 12.26 -24.91
N ILE A 407 9.88 13.13 -24.42
CA ILE A 407 8.67 13.59 -25.13
C ILE A 407 8.76 15.10 -25.26
N PHE A 408 8.80 15.62 -26.47
CA PHE A 408 8.90 17.03 -26.77
C PHE A 408 7.76 17.50 -27.68
#